data_f6018ada47b4137d309cec98e7dc3dcc
#
_entry.id   f6018ada47b4137d309cec98e7dc3dcc
#
_cell.length_a   1.000
_cell.length_b   1.000
_cell.length_c   1.000
_cell.angle_alpha   90.00
_cell.angle_beta   90.00
_cell.angle_gamma   90.00
#
_symmetry.space_group_name_H-M   'P 1'
#
loop_
_entity.id
_entity.type
_entity.pdbx_description
1 polymer ?
#
loop_
_entity_poly.entity_id
_entity_poly.type
_entity_poly.pdbx_seq_one_letter_code
_entity_poly.pdbx_strand_id
1 'polypeptide(L)'
;MGFIDKTPNGRWKAFWRDPAGRQRSKTFDTKRDASGFLSETETAKVRGSYVSPHAGRTLFGEHAARWMESWNTSATTTARDTSVMRTHVLPQWGSWQLAKIDHLAVQMWISDLGERRSPHTVARCYMLTTAVLRSAVRNRLIPVNPAEGVRLPCIRRRDTDERIISRHELRTALLLALPVRHRGIVATAAGTGLRWGEVAGLRLDALDLGGGSLSVLRTVIEVSGTTSFKAFPKSAAGRRTVPMPPWLVPIVRRHLEQWPADPNGPVFANEVGGPHRRTLFRSRVWRPALVRAGLLGKVVPGGDGYRAEWTDAAGATCTELVATEAAAVRLVAGNQAGGLRFHDLRHSYATWLVDDGVPPNMVQRVMGHERSSTTMDLYTRRTDNADRILEALTDEGDEDSGGDGAGETGEGPAGPVVPV
;
A
#
# COMPACT_ATOMS: atom_id res chain seq x y z
N MET A 1 48.49 12.57 -20.86
CA MET A 1 48.08 12.16 -22.22
C MET A 1 48.24 10.67 -22.35
N GLY A 2 47.33 10.00 -23.05
CA GLY A 2 47.47 8.60 -23.41
C GLY A 2 48.39 8.41 -24.60
N PHE A 3 48.96 7.21 -24.77
CA PHE A 3 49.80 6.84 -25.92
C PHE A 3 49.45 5.45 -26.43
N ILE A 4 49.85 5.16 -27.65
CA ILE A 4 49.62 3.85 -28.31
C ILE A 4 50.94 3.23 -28.62
N ASP A 5 51.06 1.95 -28.37
CA ASP A 5 52.24 1.15 -28.70
C ASP A 5 51.84 -0.14 -29.43
N LYS A 6 52.74 -0.68 -30.27
CA LYS A 6 52.54 -1.94 -31.00
C LYS A 6 53.06 -3.08 -30.17
N THR A 7 52.22 -4.06 -29.92
CA THR A 7 52.60 -5.26 -29.17
C THR A 7 53.47 -6.22 -30.03
N PRO A 8 54.30 -7.07 -29.42
CA PRO A 8 55.08 -8.07 -30.18
C PRO A 8 54.28 -8.96 -31.13
N ASN A 9 53.00 -9.18 -30.80
CA ASN A 9 52.08 -9.97 -31.61
C ASN A 9 51.33 -9.13 -32.68
N GLY A 10 51.84 -7.95 -33.04
CA GLY A 10 51.32 -7.13 -34.13
C GLY A 10 50.06 -6.31 -33.80
N ARG A 11 49.49 -6.48 -32.61
CA ARG A 11 48.31 -5.75 -32.14
C ARG A 11 48.68 -4.37 -31.56
N TRP A 12 47.71 -3.49 -31.41
CA TRP A 12 47.92 -2.11 -30.93
C TRP A 12 47.38 -1.97 -29.50
N LYS A 13 48.19 -1.46 -28.56
CA LYS A 13 47.87 -1.27 -27.17
C LYS A 13 47.77 0.21 -26.84
N ALA A 14 46.58 0.66 -26.44
CA ALA A 14 46.33 2.01 -25.95
C ALA A 14 46.61 2.06 -24.46
N PHE A 15 47.34 3.08 -24.02
CA PHE A 15 47.64 3.36 -22.61
C PHE A 15 47.07 4.72 -22.23
N TRP A 16 46.44 4.78 -21.05
CA TRP A 16 45.97 6.07 -20.50
C TRP A 16 46.04 6.02 -18.97
N ARG A 17 45.99 7.21 -18.34
CA ARG A 17 45.80 7.33 -16.90
C ARG A 17 44.33 7.57 -16.58
N ASP A 18 43.77 6.80 -15.62
CA ASP A 18 42.44 7.08 -15.11
C ASP A 18 42.42 8.36 -14.25
N PRO A 19 41.25 8.89 -13.86
CA PRO A 19 41.16 10.09 -13.01
C PRO A 19 41.86 9.96 -11.65
N ALA A 20 42.10 8.72 -11.19
CA ALA A 20 42.87 8.43 -9.97
C ALA A 20 44.40 8.35 -10.22
N GLY A 21 44.87 8.69 -11.44
CA GLY A 21 46.29 8.67 -11.84
C GLY A 21 46.84 7.29 -12.21
N ARG A 22 46.05 6.20 -12.10
CA ARG A 22 46.52 4.82 -12.37
C ARG A 22 46.60 4.59 -13.87
N GLN A 23 47.72 3.97 -14.31
CA GLN A 23 47.91 3.61 -15.71
C GLN A 23 47.00 2.42 -16.07
N ARG A 24 46.30 2.56 -17.18
CA ARG A 24 45.40 1.56 -17.77
C ARG A 24 45.81 1.28 -19.20
N SER A 25 45.47 0.10 -19.69
CA SER A 25 45.71 -0.26 -21.07
C SER A 25 44.62 -1.13 -21.63
N LYS A 26 44.41 -1.07 -22.96
CA LYS A 26 43.52 -1.94 -23.73
C LYS A 26 44.12 -2.25 -25.08
N THR A 27 44.01 -3.49 -25.55
CA THR A 27 44.59 -3.96 -26.81
C THR A 27 43.51 -3.98 -27.90
N PHE A 28 43.89 -3.57 -29.12
CA PHE A 28 43.05 -3.47 -30.30
C PHE A 28 43.74 -4.13 -31.49
N ASP A 29 42.99 -4.51 -32.50
CA ASP A 29 43.50 -5.14 -33.69
C ASP A 29 44.07 -4.07 -34.66
N THR A 30 43.52 -2.84 -34.66
CA THR A 30 44.01 -1.76 -35.52
C THR A 30 44.48 -0.57 -34.72
N LYS A 31 45.40 0.23 -35.30
CA LYS A 31 45.87 1.48 -34.72
C LYS A 31 44.74 2.54 -34.68
N ARG A 32 43.84 2.51 -35.67
CA ARG A 32 42.71 3.40 -35.78
C ARG A 32 41.77 3.23 -34.58
N ASP A 33 41.43 1.97 -34.22
CA ASP A 33 40.54 1.69 -33.09
C ASP A 33 41.19 2.11 -31.76
N ALA A 34 42.49 1.85 -31.59
CA ALA A 34 43.23 2.28 -30.42
C ALA A 34 43.25 3.80 -30.27
N SER A 35 43.39 4.57 -31.39
CA SER A 35 43.39 6.02 -31.40
C SER A 35 41.98 6.56 -31.10
N GLY A 36 40.95 6.02 -31.76
CA GLY A 36 39.56 6.38 -31.48
C GLY A 36 39.19 6.21 -30.01
N PHE A 37 39.53 5.03 -29.43
CA PHE A 37 39.32 4.77 -28.03
C PHE A 37 40.02 5.74 -27.08
N LEU A 38 41.26 6.13 -27.37
CA LEU A 38 41.98 7.15 -26.58
C LEU A 38 41.29 8.51 -26.65
N SER A 39 40.92 8.94 -27.85
CA SER A 39 40.22 10.22 -28.05
C SER A 39 38.90 10.27 -27.27
N GLU A 40 38.07 9.21 -27.35
CA GLU A 40 36.84 9.07 -26.58
C GLU A 40 37.11 9.09 -25.08
N THR A 41 38.13 8.34 -24.62
CA THR A 41 38.52 8.25 -23.21
C THR A 41 38.96 9.63 -22.67
N GLU A 42 39.78 10.38 -23.41
CA GLU A 42 40.17 11.73 -22.97
C GLU A 42 38.98 12.70 -22.96
N THR A 43 38.11 12.63 -23.97
CA THR A 43 36.87 13.43 -24.00
C THR A 43 35.98 13.09 -22.82
N ALA A 44 35.79 11.81 -22.50
CA ALA A 44 35.01 11.36 -21.36
C ALA A 44 35.61 11.84 -20.03
N LYS A 45 36.95 11.86 -19.91
CA LYS A 45 37.63 12.40 -18.70
C LYS A 45 37.38 13.91 -18.55
N VAL A 46 37.52 14.69 -19.63
CA VAL A 46 37.24 16.11 -19.61
C VAL A 46 35.80 16.42 -19.23
N ARG A 47 34.85 15.66 -19.78
CA ARG A 47 33.41 15.78 -19.46
C ARG A 47 33.05 15.23 -18.11
N GLY A 48 33.98 14.61 -17.38
CA GLY A 48 33.70 13.95 -16.09
C GLY A 48 32.85 12.65 -16.20
N SER A 49 32.61 12.15 -17.41
CA SER A 49 31.81 10.96 -17.69
C SER A 49 32.63 9.65 -17.82
N TYR A 50 33.93 9.72 -17.52
CA TYR A 50 34.80 8.54 -17.61
C TYR A 50 34.35 7.41 -16.69
N VAL A 51 34.11 6.25 -17.26
CA VAL A 51 33.88 4.98 -16.56
C VAL A 51 35.07 4.06 -16.83
N SER A 52 35.70 3.54 -15.77
CA SER A 52 36.79 2.58 -15.94
C SER A 52 36.27 1.28 -16.57
N PRO A 53 36.93 0.73 -17.62
CA PRO A 53 36.53 -0.55 -18.22
C PRO A 53 36.50 -1.74 -17.22
N HIS A 54 37.18 -1.58 -16.08
CA HIS A 54 37.19 -2.60 -15.03
C HIS A 54 36.12 -2.36 -13.93
N ALA A 55 35.59 -1.15 -13.82
CA ALA A 55 34.63 -0.82 -12.78
C ALA A 55 33.33 -1.64 -12.91
N GLY A 56 32.88 -1.90 -14.12
CA GLY A 56 31.71 -2.71 -14.41
C GLY A 56 31.83 -4.21 -14.10
N ARG A 57 33.02 -4.70 -13.72
CA ARG A 57 33.23 -6.07 -13.23
C ARG A 57 32.71 -6.27 -11.81
N THR A 58 32.45 -5.19 -11.07
CA THR A 58 31.82 -5.27 -9.74
C THR A 58 30.52 -6.03 -9.85
N LEU A 59 30.30 -6.97 -8.93
CA LEU A 59 29.06 -7.74 -8.91
C LEU A 59 27.89 -6.86 -8.43
N PHE A 60 26.73 -7.09 -9.00
CA PHE A 60 25.50 -6.37 -8.58
C PHE A 60 25.24 -6.56 -7.09
N GLY A 61 25.40 -7.78 -6.54
CA GLY A 61 25.19 -8.08 -5.13
C GLY A 61 26.11 -7.30 -4.19
N GLU A 62 27.40 -7.19 -4.55
CA GLU A 62 28.37 -6.40 -3.77
C GLU A 62 28.01 -4.91 -3.74
N HIS A 63 27.62 -4.36 -4.89
CA HIS A 63 27.21 -2.97 -4.98
C HIS A 63 25.89 -2.72 -4.27
N ALA A 64 24.92 -3.63 -4.41
CA ALA A 64 23.63 -3.58 -3.74
C ALA A 64 23.77 -3.60 -2.21
N ALA A 65 24.67 -4.41 -1.65
CA ALA A 65 24.93 -4.46 -0.22
C ALA A 65 25.41 -3.11 0.32
N ARG A 66 26.41 -2.51 -0.31
CA ARG A 66 26.92 -1.17 0.04
C ARG A 66 25.86 -0.08 -0.10
N TRP A 67 25.05 -0.18 -1.17
CA TRP A 67 23.96 0.76 -1.38
C TRP A 67 22.88 0.65 -0.31
N MET A 68 22.54 -0.57 0.14
CA MET A 68 21.58 -0.79 1.22
C MET A 68 22.09 -0.29 2.57
N GLU A 69 23.39 -0.38 2.86
CA GLU A 69 24.02 0.18 4.07
C GLU A 69 23.86 1.70 4.16
N SER A 70 23.82 2.39 3.01
CA SER A 70 23.62 3.84 2.94
C SER A 70 22.16 4.28 3.09
N TRP A 71 21.24 3.36 3.32
CA TRP A 71 19.82 3.67 3.38
C TRP A 71 19.42 4.37 4.68
N ASN A 72 18.85 5.56 4.53
CA ASN A 72 18.18 6.26 5.61
C ASN A 72 16.66 6.20 5.40
N THR A 73 16.05 5.03 5.67
CA THR A 73 14.62 4.79 5.54
C THR A 73 14.00 4.29 6.84
N SER A 74 12.65 4.30 6.92
CA SER A 74 11.99 3.75 8.11
C SER A 74 12.23 2.24 8.25
N ALA A 75 12.31 1.74 9.49
CA ALA A 75 12.55 0.33 9.78
C ALA A 75 11.61 -0.63 9.02
N THR A 76 10.33 -0.27 8.88
CA THR A 76 9.35 -1.05 8.10
C THR A 76 9.65 -1.08 6.61
N THR A 77 10.13 0.03 6.04
CA THR A 77 10.55 0.12 4.64
C THR A 77 11.81 -0.70 4.43
N THR A 78 12.81 -0.53 5.29
CA THR A 78 14.06 -1.31 5.23
C THR A 78 13.78 -2.81 5.30
N ALA A 79 13.00 -3.28 6.28
CA ALA A 79 12.68 -4.70 6.42
C ALA A 79 11.97 -5.28 5.19
N ARG A 80 10.98 -4.54 4.66
CA ARG A 80 10.27 -4.94 3.42
C ARG A 80 11.22 -5.03 2.24
N ASP A 81 12.03 -4.01 2.04
CA ASP A 81 12.89 -3.90 0.86
C ASP A 81 14.05 -4.88 0.93
N THR A 82 14.60 -5.11 2.11
CA THR A 82 15.57 -6.21 2.35
C THR A 82 14.96 -7.57 2.02
N SER A 83 13.71 -7.80 2.40
CA SER A 83 13.01 -9.04 2.05
C SER A 83 12.85 -9.20 0.54
N VAL A 84 12.43 -8.15 -0.17
CA VAL A 84 12.28 -8.17 -1.65
C VAL A 84 13.65 -8.37 -2.33
N MET A 85 14.67 -7.66 -1.87
CA MET A 85 16.05 -7.84 -2.39
C MET A 85 16.50 -9.28 -2.24
N ARG A 86 16.38 -9.85 -1.04
CA ARG A 86 16.82 -11.22 -0.76
C ARG A 86 16.04 -12.29 -1.53
N THR A 87 14.71 -12.09 -1.68
CA THR A 87 13.82 -13.12 -2.23
C THR A 87 13.74 -13.08 -3.75
N HIS A 88 13.92 -11.92 -4.37
CA HIS A 88 13.65 -11.76 -5.80
C HIS A 88 14.80 -11.14 -6.60
N VAL A 89 15.43 -10.09 -6.07
CA VAL A 89 16.44 -9.32 -6.84
C VAL A 89 17.81 -9.97 -6.81
N LEU A 90 18.32 -10.30 -5.63
CA LEU A 90 19.65 -10.90 -5.47
C LEU A 90 19.76 -12.30 -6.06
N PRO A 91 18.76 -13.20 -5.99
CA PRO A 91 18.82 -14.48 -6.68
C PRO A 91 18.98 -14.36 -8.19
N GLN A 92 18.45 -13.30 -8.79
CA GLN A 92 18.58 -13.02 -10.23
C GLN A 92 19.91 -12.36 -10.58
N TRP A 93 20.24 -11.27 -9.91
CA TRP A 93 21.30 -10.37 -10.33
C TRP A 93 22.56 -10.44 -9.48
N GLY A 94 22.50 -11.01 -8.29
CA GLY A 94 23.56 -10.91 -7.28
C GLY A 94 24.94 -11.31 -7.78
N SER A 95 25.03 -12.36 -8.58
CA SER A 95 26.29 -12.88 -9.18
C SER A 95 26.64 -12.24 -10.53
N TRP A 96 25.80 -11.36 -11.06
CA TRP A 96 26.06 -10.72 -12.35
C TRP A 96 27.00 -9.54 -12.20
N GLN A 97 27.96 -9.43 -13.14
CA GLN A 97 28.74 -8.19 -13.28
C GLN A 97 27.84 -7.07 -13.77
N LEU A 98 27.96 -5.88 -13.18
CA LEU A 98 27.14 -4.71 -13.54
C LEU A 98 27.17 -4.40 -15.04
N ALA A 99 28.33 -4.53 -15.68
CA ALA A 99 28.50 -4.28 -17.12
C ALA A 99 27.85 -5.34 -18.02
N LYS A 100 27.44 -6.52 -17.48
CA LYS A 100 26.78 -7.57 -18.24
C LYS A 100 25.25 -7.52 -18.15
N ILE A 101 24.72 -6.65 -17.31
CA ILE A 101 23.28 -6.45 -17.20
C ILE A 101 22.87 -5.49 -18.32
N ASP A 102 22.13 -5.99 -19.29
CA ASP A 102 21.59 -5.19 -20.40
C ASP A 102 20.08 -4.98 -20.26
N HIS A 103 19.53 -4.10 -21.10
CA HIS A 103 18.11 -3.73 -21.06
C HIS A 103 17.19 -4.92 -21.34
N LEU A 104 17.57 -5.78 -22.31
CA LEU A 104 16.76 -6.92 -22.69
C LEU A 104 16.66 -7.95 -21.54
N ALA A 105 17.79 -8.23 -20.87
CA ALA A 105 17.83 -9.14 -19.72
C ALA A 105 16.91 -8.63 -18.58
N VAL A 106 16.92 -7.30 -18.30
CA VAL A 106 16.02 -6.72 -17.30
C VAL A 106 14.57 -6.83 -17.73
N GLN A 107 14.24 -6.54 -19.00
CA GLN A 107 12.87 -6.65 -19.51
C GLN A 107 12.36 -8.10 -19.45
N MET A 108 13.17 -9.08 -19.85
CA MET A 108 12.80 -10.50 -19.79
C MET A 108 12.55 -10.96 -18.35
N TRP A 109 13.42 -10.58 -17.41
CA TRP A 109 13.21 -10.90 -15.99
C TRP A 109 11.92 -10.27 -15.42
N ILE A 110 11.62 -9.03 -15.77
CA ILE A 110 10.39 -8.36 -15.33
C ILE A 110 9.15 -9.04 -15.91
N SER A 111 9.20 -9.48 -17.17
CA SER A 111 8.12 -10.22 -17.81
C SER A 111 7.87 -11.57 -17.14
N ASP A 112 8.92 -12.38 -16.95
CA ASP A 112 8.86 -13.67 -16.25
C ASP A 112 8.39 -13.53 -14.79
N LEU A 113 8.87 -12.51 -14.10
CA LEU A 113 8.40 -12.23 -12.74
C LEU A 113 6.91 -11.85 -12.72
N GLY A 114 6.41 -11.19 -13.77
CA GLY A 114 5.02 -10.80 -13.95
C GLY A 114 4.05 -11.98 -14.07
N GLU A 115 4.49 -13.10 -14.61
CA GLU A 115 3.71 -14.34 -14.68
C GLU A 115 3.49 -14.99 -13.32
N ARG A 116 4.43 -14.81 -12.40
CA ARG A 116 4.49 -15.52 -11.12
C ARG A 116 4.18 -14.66 -9.90
N ARG A 117 4.16 -13.35 -10.04
CA ARG A 117 4.01 -12.39 -8.92
C ARG A 117 3.01 -11.29 -9.24
N SER A 118 2.44 -10.71 -8.19
CA SER A 118 1.53 -9.57 -8.33
C SER A 118 2.24 -8.36 -8.97
N PRO A 119 1.54 -7.54 -9.76
CA PRO A 119 2.10 -6.34 -10.37
C PRO A 119 2.79 -5.39 -9.37
N HIS A 120 2.28 -5.30 -8.13
CA HIS A 120 2.91 -4.51 -7.07
C HIS A 120 4.26 -5.05 -6.63
N THR A 121 4.40 -6.38 -6.54
CA THR A 121 5.68 -7.03 -6.23
C THR A 121 6.68 -6.79 -7.35
N VAL A 122 6.25 -6.96 -8.62
CA VAL A 122 7.08 -6.71 -9.80
C VAL A 122 7.55 -5.25 -9.84
N ALA A 123 6.63 -4.29 -9.65
CA ALA A 123 6.98 -2.88 -9.61
C ALA A 123 8.00 -2.57 -8.48
N ARG A 124 7.88 -3.23 -7.32
CA ARG A 124 8.85 -3.06 -6.24
C ARG A 124 10.21 -3.64 -6.57
N CYS A 125 10.28 -4.83 -7.16
CA CYS A 125 11.52 -5.45 -7.64
C CYS A 125 12.21 -4.54 -8.67
N TYR A 126 11.47 -4.06 -9.66
CA TYR A 126 11.97 -3.13 -10.66
C TYR A 126 12.52 -1.85 -10.04
N MET A 127 11.76 -1.22 -9.12
CA MET A 127 12.17 0.01 -8.45
C MET A 127 13.49 -0.15 -7.69
N LEU A 128 13.67 -1.27 -6.98
CA LEU A 128 14.89 -1.55 -6.23
C LEU A 128 16.07 -1.83 -7.19
N THR A 129 15.88 -2.64 -8.21
CA THR A 129 16.90 -2.92 -9.24
C THR A 129 17.35 -1.63 -9.93
N THR A 130 16.39 -0.82 -10.36
CA THR A 130 16.65 0.49 -11.00
C THR A 130 17.41 1.44 -10.07
N ALA A 131 17.09 1.44 -8.77
CA ALA A 131 17.77 2.30 -7.79
C ALA A 131 19.23 1.87 -7.56
N VAL A 132 19.50 0.56 -7.47
CA VAL A 132 20.87 0.01 -7.38
C VAL A 132 21.67 0.37 -8.63
N LEU A 133 21.10 0.14 -9.82
CA LEU A 133 21.77 0.44 -11.09
C LEU A 133 21.99 1.95 -11.28
N ARG A 134 21.05 2.80 -10.88
CA ARG A 134 21.23 4.26 -10.87
C ARG A 134 22.34 4.70 -9.91
N SER A 135 22.46 4.02 -8.75
CA SER A 135 23.60 4.22 -7.85
C SER A 135 24.90 3.81 -8.51
N ALA A 136 24.93 2.69 -9.26
CA ALA A 136 26.10 2.26 -10.01
C ALA A 136 26.54 3.28 -11.07
N VAL A 137 25.58 3.92 -11.78
CA VAL A 137 25.86 5.01 -12.72
C VAL A 137 26.47 6.20 -11.99
N ARG A 138 25.87 6.63 -10.86
CA ARG A 138 26.41 7.76 -10.05
C ARG A 138 27.83 7.50 -9.53
N ASN A 139 28.11 6.23 -9.19
CA ASN A 139 29.45 5.80 -8.75
C ASN A 139 30.38 5.46 -9.90
N ARG A 140 30.00 5.74 -11.16
CA ARG A 140 30.81 5.52 -12.38
C ARG A 140 31.26 4.07 -12.54
N LEU A 141 30.42 3.12 -12.12
CA LEU A 141 30.64 1.69 -12.32
C LEU A 141 30.12 1.23 -13.71
N ILE A 142 29.03 1.85 -14.18
CA ILE A 142 28.44 1.66 -15.51
C ILE A 142 28.08 3.03 -16.12
N PRO A 143 28.07 3.15 -17.47
CA PRO A 143 27.82 4.44 -18.13
C PRO A 143 26.35 4.87 -18.12
N VAL A 144 25.43 3.90 -18.24
CA VAL A 144 23.97 4.11 -18.32
C VAL A 144 23.25 3.09 -17.46
N ASN A 145 22.03 3.40 -17.08
CA ASN A 145 21.18 2.46 -16.33
C ASN A 145 20.39 1.57 -17.30
N PRO A 146 20.68 0.26 -17.38
CA PRO A 146 19.98 -0.64 -18.31
C PRO A 146 18.53 -0.89 -17.95
N ALA A 147 18.07 -0.54 -16.75
CA ALA A 147 16.69 -0.68 -16.34
C ALA A 147 15.79 0.49 -16.79
N GLU A 148 16.33 1.57 -17.35
CA GLU A 148 15.52 2.67 -17.86
C GLU A 148 14.67 2.25 -19.06
N GLY A 149 13.39 2.65 -19.08
CA GLY A 149 12.46 2.36 -20.17
C GLY A 149 11.86 0.93 -20.15
N VAL A 150 12.18 0.11 -19.16
CA VAL A 150 11.57 -1.23 -19.00
C VAL A 150 10.07 -1.11 -18.75
N ARG A 151 9.28 -1.87 -19.50
CA ARG A 151 7.81 -1.89 -19.39
C ARG A 151 7.38 -2.80 -18.26
N LEU A 152 6.56 -2.28 -17.35
CA LEU A 152 5.99 -3.03 -16.24
C LEU A 152 4.65 -3.66 -16.63
N PRO A 153 4.26 -4.79 -16.02
CA PRO A 153 2.93 -5.34 -16.15
C PRO A 153 1.87 -4.31 -15.75
N CYS A 154 0.79 -4.24 -16.53
CA CYS A 154 -0.32 -3.34 -16.24
C CYS A 154 -0.99 -3.74 -14.91
N ILE A 155 -1.14 -2.79 -14.00
CA ILE A 155 -1.93 -2.97 -12.78
C ILE A 155 -3.39 -2.78 -13.18
N ARG A 156 -4.06 -3.87 -13.57
CA ARG A 156 -5.51 -3.84 -13.72
C ARG A 156 -6.10 -3.81 -12.31
N ARG A 157 -6.64 -2.67 -11.89
CA ARG A 157 -7.52 -2.62 -10.72
C ARG A 157 -8.76 -3.45 -11.05
N ARG A 158 -8.96 -4.55 -10.35
CA ARG A 158 -10.25 -5.25 -10.38
C ARG A 158 -11.17 -4.49 -9.46
N ASP A 159 -12.26 -3.97 -9.96
CA ASP A 159 -13.29 -3.27 -9.15
C ASP A 159 -13.91 -4.19 -8.07
N THR A 160 -13.68 -5.49 -8.17
CA THR A 160 -14.17 -6.52 -7.26
C THR A 160 -13.30 -6.76 -6.02
N ASP A 161 -12.15 -6.07 -5.89
CA ASP A 161 -11.19 -6.35 -4.78
C ASP A 161 -11.54 -5.64 -3.47
N GLU A 162 -12.48 -4.69 -3.47
CA GLU A 162 -12.95 -4.00 -2.27
C GLU A 162 -14.21 -4.69 -1.73
N ARG A 163 -14.05 -5.42 -0.65
CA ARG A 163 -15.18 -6.03 0.06
C ARG A 163 -15.71 -5.07 1.11
N ILE A 164 -16.95 -4.66 0.93
CA ILE A 164 -17.65 -3.78 1.87
C ILE A 164 -18.56 -4.65 2.71
N ILE A 165 -18.43 -4.58 4.03
CA ILE A 165 -19.38 -5.17 4.97
C ILE A 165 -20.47 -4.15 5.29
N SER A 166 -21.71 -4.57 5.33
CA SER A 166 -22.82 -3.71 5.76
C SER A 166 -22.78 -3.47 7.29
N ARG A 167 -23.39 -2.35 7.73
CA ARG A 167 -23.54 -2.08 9.18
C ARG A 167 -24.29 -3.18 9.91
N HIS A 168 -25.25 -3.80 9.24
CA HIS A 168 -26.05 -4.91 9.78
C HIS A 168 -25.17 -6.15 9.99
N GLU A 169 -24.51 -6.65 8.95
CA GLU A 169 -23.61 -7.81 9.03
C GLU A 169 -22.48 -7.62 10.06
N LEU A 170 -21.93 -6.40 10.14
CA LEU A 170 -20.93 -6.07 11.16
C LEU A 170 -21.49 -6.37 12.57
N ARG A 171 -22.71 -5.88 12.89
CA ARG A 171 -23.27 -5.93 14.24
C ARG A 171 -23.88 -7.28 14.58
N THR A 172 -24.59 -7.91 13.63
CA THR A 172 -25.38 -9.13 13.86
C THR A 172 -24.61 -10.41 13.60
N ALA A 173 -23.57 -10.36 12.76
CA ALA A 173 -22.77 -11.54 12.42
C ALA A 173 -21.34 -11.42 12.92
N LEU A 174 -20.56 -10.46 12.40
CA LEU A 174 -19.12 -10.42 12.64
C LEU A 174 -18.75 -10.16 14.09
N LEU A 175 -19.32 -9.13 14.75
CA LEU A 175 -19.00 -8.82 16.14
C LEU A 175 -19.43 -9.94 17.10
N LEU A 176 -20.50 -10.67 16.80
CA LEU A 176 -20.95 -11.81 17.62
C LEU A 176 -20.05 -13.04 17.45
N ALA A 177 -19.50 -13.26 16.25
CA ALA A 177 -18.60 -14.37 15.95
C ALA A 177 -17.18 -14.18 16.52
N LEU A 178 -16.83 -12.95 16.94
CA LEU A 178 -15.53 -12.66 17.56
C LEU A 178 -15.51 -13.09 19.04
N PRO A 179 -14.36 -13.59 19.54
CA PRO A 179 -14.13 -13.68 20.97
C PRO A 179 -14.36 -12.34 21.65
N VAL A 180 -15.02 -12.32 22.81
CA VAL A 180 -15.47 -11.09 23.49
C VAL A 180 -14.33 -10.06 23.63
N ARG A 181 -13.14 -10.53 24.01
CA ARG A 181 -11.93 -9.69 24.15
C ARG A 181 -11.57 -8.91 22.88
N HIS A 182 -11.89 -9.43 21.70
CA HIS A 182 -11.49 -8.83 20.41
C HIS A 182 -12.60 -8.02 19.74
N ARG A 183 -13.80 -7.98 20.33
CA ARG A 183 -14.93 -7.19 19.79
C ARG A 183 -14.62 -5.68 19.79
N GLY A 184 -13.99 -5.18 20.86
CA GLY A 184 -13.66 -3.78 21.02
C GLY A 184 -12.75 -3.25 19.91
N ILE A 185 -11.66 -3.95 19.59
CA ILE A 185 -10.72 -3.52 18.55
C ILE A 185 -11.35 -3.51 17.15
N VAL A 186 -12.19 -4.51 16.84
CA VAL A 186 -12.89 -4.61 15.55
C VAL A 186 -13.99 -3.55 15.43
N ALA A 187 -14.79 -3.37 16.49
CA ALA A 187 -15.83 -2.35 16.56
C ALA A 187 -15.23 -0.94 16.38
N THR A 188 -14.11 -0.65 17.07
CA THR A 188 -13.41 0.63 16.96
C THR A 188 -12.88 0.84 15.54
N ALA A 189 -12.24 -0.15 14.94
CA ALA A 189 -11.75 -0.04 13.56
C ALA A 189 -12.88 0.24 12.57
N ALA A 190 -14.01 -0.45 12.71
CA ALA A 190 -15.18 -0.27 11.85
C ALA A 190 -15.93 1.06 12.10
N GLY A 191 -16.08 1.46 13.37
CA GLY A 191 -16.82 2.67 13.73
C GLY A 191 -16.05 3.99 13.58
N THR A 192 -14.73 3.92 13.33
CA THR A 192 -13.86 5.10 13.23
C THR A 192 -12.96 5.13 11.99
N GLY A 193 -12.94 4.05 11.21
CA GLY A 193 -12.10 3.94 10.04
C GLY A 193 -10.60 3.97 10.30
N LEU A 194 -10.15 3.69 11.52
CA LEU A 194 -8.73 3.66 11.89
C LEU A 194 -7.96 2.59 11.10
N ARG A 195 -6.70 2.90 10.76
CA ARG A 195 -5.78 1.90 10.22
C ARG A 195 -5.41 0.90 11.30
N TRP A 196 -5.03 -0.34 10.91
CA TRP A 196 -4.60 -1.37 11.86
C TRP A 196 -3.62 -0.86 12.92
N GLY A 197 -2.54 -0.20 12.51
CA GLY A 197 -1.53 0.30 13.44
C GLY A 197 -2.03 1.42 14.35
N GLU A 198 -3.02 2.19 13.92
CA GLU A 198 -3.66 3.26 14.70
C GLU A 198 -4.56 2.65 15.79
N VAL A 199 -5.41 1.68 15.44
CA VAL A 199 -6.28 1.04 16.43
C VAL A 199 -5.53 0.12 17.39
N ALA A 200 -4.51 -0.62 16.91
CA ALA A 200 -3.66 -1.45 17.77
C ALA A 200 -2.73 -0.63 18.67
N GLY A 201 -2.49 0.64 18.32
CA GLY A 201 -1.69 1.58 19.08
C GLY A 201 -2.50 2.61 19.89
N LEU A 202 -3.82 2.46 19.95
CA LEU A 202 -4.70 3.35 20.71
C LEU A 202 -4.43 3.18 22.21
N ARG A 203 -4.26 4.29 22.94
CA ARG A 203 -4.00 4.32 24.39
C ARG A 203 -5.08 5.14 25.08
N LEU A 204 -5.14 5.04 26.42
CA LEU A 204 -6.14 5.73 27.23
C LEU A 204 -6.09 7.25 27.06
N ASP A 205 -4.90 7.85 26.94
CA ASP A 205 -4.68 9.28 26.73
C ASP A 205 -5.24 9.82 25.40
N ALA A 206 -5.65 8.94 24.52
CA ALA A 206 -6.23 9.25 23.20
C ALA A 206 -7.75 9.04 23.14
N LEU A 207 -8.39 8.62 24.25
CA LEU A 207 -9.82 8.34 24.34
C LEU A 207 -10.53 9.42 25.16
N ASP A 208 -11.57 9.97 24.59
CA ASP A 208 -12.57 10.80 25.29
C ASP A 208 -13.93 10.10 25.20
N LEU A 209 -14.19 9.20 26.15
CA LEU A 209 -15.46 8.46 26.21
C LEU A 209 -16.63 9.33 26.67
N GLY A 210 -16.39 10.47 27.34
CA GLY A 210 -17.40 11.45 27.74
C GLY A 210 -17.83 12.30 26.55
N GLY A 211 -16.87 12.83 25.79
CA GLY A 211 -17.10 13.60 24.57
C GLY A 211 -17.33 12.76 23.31
N GLY A 212 -17.31 11.44 23.43
CA GLY A 212 -17.57 10.53 22.29
C GLY A 212 -16.56 10.68 21.15
N SER A 213 -15.27 10.83 21.47
CA SER A 213 -14.23 10.98 20.45
C SER A 213 -12.94 10.24 20.79
N LEU A 214 -12.10 10.05 19.79
CA LEU A 214 -10.74 9.56 19.97
C LEU A 214 -9.74 10.32 19.09
N SER A 215 -8.51 10.42 19.54
CA SER A 215 -7.42 11.10 18.85
C SER A 215 -6.37 10.11 18.34
N VAL A 216 -5.95 10.26 17.08
CA VAL A 216 -4.88 9.45 16.49
C VAL A 216 -3.53 10.12 16.81
N LEU A 217 -2.88 9.68 17.88
CA LEU A 217 -1.63 10.27 18.38
C LEU A 217 -0.39 9.43 18.02
N ARG A 218 -0.57 8.13 17.80
CA ARG A 218 0.53 7.17 17.56
C ARG A 218 0.07 6.01 16.70
N THR A 219 1.00 5.21 16.26
CA THR A 219 0.73 3.97 15.51
C THR A 219 1.65 2.85 15.97
N VAL A 220 1.18 1.63 15.91
CA VAL A 220 2.00 0.44 16.09
C VAL A 220 2.55 -0.01 14.75
N ILE A 221 3.84 -0.31 14.72
CA ILE A 221 4.52 -0.97 13.60
C ILE A 221 4.94 -2.39 14.01
N GLU A 222 4.92 -3.31 13.05
CA GLU A 222 5.42 -4.68 13.20
C GLU A 222 6.61 -4.87 12.26
N VAL A 223 7.77 -5.20 12.82
CA VAL A 223 9.01 -5.47 12.07
C VAL A 223 9.58 -6.79 12.58
N SER A 224 9.80 -7.74 11.69
CA SER A 224 10.37 -9.05 12.01
C SER A 224 9.68 -9.76 13.19
N GLY A 225 8.35 -9.60 13.29
CA GLY A 225 7.55 -10.23 14.34
C GLY A 225 7.55 -9.49 15.68
N THR A 226 8.22 -8.37 15.80
CA THR A 226 8.20 -7.51 17.00
C THR A 226 7.32 -6.29 16.73
N THR A 227 6.48 -5.94 17.70
CA THR A 227 5.65 -4.74 17.67
C THR A 227 6.31 -3.62 18.49
N SER A 228 6.23 -2.39 17.98
CA SER A 228 6.68 -1.20 18.70
C SER A 228 5.77 -0.01 18.41
N PHE A 229 5.66 0.89 19.39
CA PHE A 229 4.98 2.17 19.18
C PHE A 229 5.88 3.10 18.39
N LYS A 230 5.29 3.72 17.38
CA LYS A 230 5.89 4.82 16.66
C LYS A 230 5.15 6.09 17.06
N ALA A 231 5.89 7.03 17.67
CA ALA A 231 5.36 8.36 17.89
C ALA A 231 5.10 9.01 16.53
N PHE A 232 3.88 9.50 16.35
CA PHE A 232 3.38 10.24 15.22
C PHE A 232 3.18 9.47 13.89
N PRO A 233 1.99 9.64 13.26
CA PRO A 233 1.79 9.38 11.85
C PRO A 233 2.82 10.15 11.00
N LYS A 234 3.17 9.62 9.83
CA LYS A 234 4.18 10.20 8.93
C LYS A 234 3.88 11.64 8.48
N SER A 235 2.64 12.08 8.58
CA SER A 235 2.18 13.39 8.11
C SER A 235 1.31 14.10 9.15
N ALA A 236 1.20 15.42 9.05
CA ALA A 236 0.31 16.24 9.86
C ALA A 236 -1.16 15.80 9.74
N ALA A 237 -1.60 15.40 8.52
CA ALA A 237 -2.94 14.86 8.28
C ALA A 237 -3.21 13.53 9.01
N GLY A 238 -2.17 12.85 9.49
CA GLY A 238 -2.30 11.64 10.29
C GLY A 238 -2.78 11.91 11.72
N ARG A 239 -2.50 13.10 12.28
CA ARG A 239 -3.00 13.53 13.59
C ARG A 239 -4.40 14.07 13.40
N ARG A 240 -5.38 13.41 13.99
CA ARG A 240 -6.77 13.81 13.86
C ARG A 240 -7.59 13.31 15.02
N THR A 241 -8.64 14.00 15.32
CA THR A 241 -9.70 13.53 16.21
C THR A 241 -10.83 12.95 15.37
N VAL A 242 -11.31 11.77 15.75
CA VAL A 242 -12.36 11.04 15.07
C VAL A 242 -13.53 10.87 16.02
N PRO A 243 -14.76 11.29 15.64
CA PRO A 243 -15.93 11.05 16.44
C PRO A 243 -16.22 9.54 16.53
N MET A 244 -16.65 9.11 17.70
CA MET A 244 -17.09 7.74 17.96
C MET A 244 -18.62 7.70 17.85
N PRO A 245 -19.19 6.82 17.01
CA PRO A 245 -20.64 6.69 16.94
C PRO A 245 -21.21 6.22 18.31
N PRO A 246 -22.44 6.61 18.68
CA PRO A 246 -23.01 6.31 20.00
C PRO A 246 -23.01 4.80 20.37
N TRP A 247 -23.16 3.93 19.37
CA TRP A 247 -23.14 2.46 19.61
C TRP A 247 -21.76 1.92 19.98
N LEU A 248 -20.66 2.64 19.66
CA LEU A 248 -19.29 2.19 19.90
C LEU A 248 -18.84 2.49 21.34
N VAL A 249 -19.23 3.61 21.90
CA VAL A 249 -18.82 4.06 23.25
C VAL A 249 -19.06 2.99 24.32
N PRO A 250 -20.28 2.37 24.43
CA PRO A 250 -20.53 1.34 25.42
C PRO A 250 -19.69 0.08 25.19
N ILE A 251 -19.36 -0.28 23.94
CA ILE A 251 -18.49 -1.43 23.63
C ILE A 251 -17.08 -1.18 24.15
N VAL A 252 -16.52 0.00 23.92
CA VAL A 252 -15.17 0.36 24.39
C VAL A 252 -15.13 0.45 25.91
N ARG A 253 -16.13 1.07 26.54
CA ARG A 253 -16.27 1.15 27.99
C ARG A 253 -16.28 -0.23 28.63
N ARG A 254 -17.16 -1.11 28.15
CA ARG A 254 -17.26 -2.50 28.63
C ARG A 254 -15.97 -3.29 28.44
N HIS A 255 -15.27 -3.02 27.32
CA HIS A 255 -13.95 -3.62 27.10
C HIS A 255 -12.95 -3.19 28.19
N LEU A 256 -12.87 -1.92 28.51
CA LEU A 256 -11.97 -1.38 29.53
C LEU A 256 -12.33 -1.85 30.95
N GLU A 257 -13.61 -2.05 31.26
CA GLU A 257 -14.07 -2.63 32.51
C GLU A 257 -13.61 -4.08 32.68
N GLN A 258 -13.65 -4.86 31.62
CA GLN A 258 -13.25 -6.29 31.63
C GLN A 258 -11.73 -6.50 31.49
N TRP A 259 -11.07 -5.65 30.75
CA TRP A 259 -9.62 -5.67 30.50
C TRP A 259 -9.04 -4.26 30.66
N PRO A 260 -8.76 -3.85 31.89
CA PRO A 260 -8.15 -2.56 32.16
C PRO A 260 -6.83 -2.40 31.41
N ALA A 261 -6.67 -1.28 30.71
CA ALA A 261 -5.47 -1.01 29.96
C ALA A 261 -4.37 -0.45 30.88
N ASP A 262 -3.14 -0.90 30.67
CA ASP A 262 -1.96 -0.25 31.26
C ASP A 262 -1.89 1.20 30.77
N PRO A 263 -1.59 2.20 31.64
CA PRO A 263 -1.46 3.61 31.26
C PRO A 263 -0.51 3.85 30.08
N ASN A 264 0.53 3.02 29.96
CA ASN A 264 1.51 3.06 28.89
C ASN A 264 1.29 2.01 27.79
N GLY A 265 0.32 1.13 27.98
CA GLY A 265 -0.04 0.06 27.05
C GLY A 265 -1.14 0.44 26.05
N PRO A 266 -1.47 -0.46 25.13
CA PRO A 266 -2.58 -0.28 24.22
C PRO A 266 -3.92 -0.53 24.95
N VAL A 267 -4.98 0.17 24.52
CA VAL A 267 -6.37 -0.09 24.97
C VAL A 267 -6.77 -1.52 24.66
N PHE A 268 -6.41 -2.00 23.48
CA PHE A 268 -6.69 -3.37 23.05
C PHE A 268 -5.41 -4.20 23.14
N ALA A 269 -5.09 -4.64 24.33
CA ALA A 269 -3.89 -5.43 24.60
C ALA A 269 -4.04 -6.90 24.20
N ASN A 270 -2.96 -7.51 23.76
CA ASN A 270 -2.85 -8.95 23.60
C ASN A 270 -2.74 -9.64 24.99
N GLU A 271 -2.57 -10.97 25.00
CA GLU A 271 -2.53 -11.78 26.23
C GLU A 271 -1.35 -11.44 27.17
N VAL A 272 -0.29 -10.85 26.62
CA VAL A 272 0.92 -10.44 27.38
C VAL A 272 0.99 -8.92 27.61
N GLY A 273 -0.12 -8.20 27.42
CA GLY A 273 -0.22 -6.76 27.72
C GLY A 273 0.29 -5.85 26.60
N GLY A 274 0.86 -6.38 25.52
CA GLY A 274 1.40 -5.60 24.41
C GLY A 274 0.43 -5.40 23.24
N PRO A 275 0.84 -4.65 22.21
CA PRO A 275 0.04 -4.50 20.99
C PRO A 275 -0.14 -5.81 20.24
N HIS A 276 -1.29 -5.98 19.61
CA HIS A 276 -1.54 -7.13 18.74
C HIS A 276 -0.62 -7.13 17.51
N ARG A 277 -0.02 -8.30 17.20
CA ARG A 277 0.65 -8.55 15.93
C ARG A 277 -0.39 -8.79 14.84
N ARG A 278 -0.29 -8.02 13.76
CA ARG A 278 -1.26 -8.07 12.64
C ARG A 278 -1.40 -9.47 12.04
N THR A 279 -0.27 -10.14 11.84
CA THR A 279 -0.23 -11.47 11.25
C THR A 279 -0.92 -12.51 12.13
N LEU A 280 -0.65 -12.50 13.43
CA LEU A 280 -1.27 -13.41 14.38
C LEU A 280 -2.76 -13.11 14.61
N PHE A 281 -3.12 -11.83 14.72
CA PHE A 281 -4.52 -11.44 14.83
C PHE A 281 -5.31 -11.89 13.60
N ARG A 282 -4.75 -11.69 12.39
CA ARG A 282 -5.37 -12.16 11.16
C ARG A 282 -5.64 -13.67 11.16
N SER A 283 -4.63 -14.48 11.50
CA SER A 283 -4.74 -15.94 11.41
C SER A 283 -5.53 -16.57 12.56
N ARG A 284 -5.40 -16.05 13.78
CA ARG A 284 -5.97 -16.67 14.99
C ARG A 284 -7.32 -16.12 15.40
N VAL A 285 -7.63 -14.86 15.02
CA VAL A 285 -8.85 -14.15 15.44
C VAL A 285 -9.73 -13.80 14.26
N TRP A 286 -9.19 -13.01 13.32
CA TRP A 286 -9.96 -12.40 12.24
C TRP A 286 -10.56 -13.41 11.27
N ARG A 287 -9.73 -14.23 10.65
CA ARG A 287 -10.22 -15.22 9.67
C ARG A 287 -11.14 -16.27 10.28
N PRO A 288 -10.84 -16.87 11.45
CA PRO A 288 -11.80 -17.75 12.13
C PRO A 288 -13.14 -17.08 12.45
N ALA A 289 -13.14 -15.80 12.84
CA ALA A 289 -14.37 -15.07 13.09
C ALA A 289 -15.18 -14.84 11.79
N LEU A 290 -14.52 -14.55 10.66
CA LEU A 290 -15.21 -14.47 9.37
C LEU A 290 -15.88 -15.77 8.96
N VAL A 291 -15.23 -16.91 9.22
CA VAL A 291 -15.84 -18.24 8.94
C VAL A 291 -17.09 -18.44 9.80
N ARG A 292 -17.00 -18.18 11.11
CA ARG A 292 -18.16 -18.31 12.03
C ARG A 292 -19.28 -17.33 11.71
N ALA A 293 -18.95 -16.17 11.15
CA ALA A 293 -19.92 -15.17 10.69
C ALA A 293 -20.56 -15.50 9.33
N GLY A 294 -20.16 -16.59 8.67
CA GLY A 294 -20.63 -16.93 7.33
C GLY A 294 -20.06 -16.01 6.22
N LEU A 295 -19.01 -15.23 6.53
CA LEU A 295 -18.38 -14.27 5.61
C LEU A 295 -17.14 -14.83 4.90
N LEU A 296 -16.77 -16.08 5.17
CA LEU A 296 -15.56 -16.71 4.60
C LEU A 296 -15.71 -18.22 4.53
N GLY A 297 -15.85 -18.78 3.33
CA GLY A 297 -16.08 -20.22 3.14
C GLY A 297 -17.32 -20.72 3.87
N LYS A 298 -17.42 -22.05 4.09
CA LYS A 298 -18.56 -22.65 4.79
C LYS A 298 -18.10 -23.74 5.76
N VAL A 299 -18.79 -23.84 6.87
CA VAL A 299 -18.69 -24.95 7.82
C VAL A 299 -20.10 -25.38 8.15
N VAL A 300 -20.42 -26.64 7.89
CA VAL A 300 -21.75 -27.21 8.16
C VAL A 300 -21.63 -28.55 8.90
N PRO A 301 -22.53 -28.86 9.82
CA PRO A 301 -22.62 -30.20 10.41
C PRO A 301 -22.81 -31.23 9.29
N GLY A 302 -22.19 -32.41 9.41
CA GLY A 302 -22.35 -33.49 8.42
C GLY A 302 -21.87 -34.83 8.96
N GLY A 303 -22.77 -35.80 9.01
CA GLY A 303 -22.48 -37.13 9.56
C GLY A 303 -21.93 -37.06 10.99
N ASP A 304 -20.80 -37.74 11.22
CA ASP A 304 -20.14 -37.79 12.54
C ASP A 304 -19.18 -36.59 12.79
N GLY A 305 -19.33 -35.47 12.05
CA GLY A 305 -18.42 -34.36 12.19
C GLY A 305 -18.91 -33.08 11.50
N TYR A 306 -17.96 -32.31 10.98
CA TYR A 306 -18.18 -31.01 10.31
C TYR A 306 -17.52 -31.00 8.96
N ARG A 307 -18.27 -30.62 7.92
CA ARG A 307 -17.79 -30.40 6.56
C ARG A 307 -17.28 -28.98 6.41
N ALA A 308 -16.00 -28.86 6.10
CA ALA A 308 -15.33 -27.63 5.78
C ALA A 308 -15.30 -27.46 4.26
N GLU A 309 -15.76 -26.33 3.74
CA GLU A 309 -15.78 -26.00 2.30
C GLU A 309 -15.06 -24.67 2.08
N TRP A 310 -14.08 -24.65 1.15
CA TRP A 310 -13.33 -23.44 0.80
C TRP A 310 -12.96 -23.43 -0.66
N THR A 311 -12.63 -22.24 -1.17
CA THR A 311 -12.04 -22.05 -2.51
C THR A 311 -10.56 -21.76 -2.35
N ASP A 312 -9.71 -22.53 -3.02
CA ASP A 312 -8.26 -22.35 -2.99
C ASP A 312 -7.77 -21.16 -3.84
N ALA A 313 -6.46 -20.93 -3.87
CA ALA A 313 -5.84 -19.84 -4.64
C ALA A 313 -5.97 -20.01 -6.17
N ALA A 314 -6.20 -21.24 -6.65
CA ALA A 314 -6.44 -21.54 -8.05
C ALA A 314 -7.93 -21.39 -8.45
N GLY A 315 -8.83 -21.16 -7.47
CA GLY A 315 -10.27 -21.04 -7.68
C GLY A 315 -11.01 -22.37 -7.58
N ALA A 316 -10.34 -23.46 -7.21
CA ALA A 316 -10.98 -24.76 -7.03
C ALA A 316 -11.72 -24.84 -5.69
N THR A 317 -12.93 -25.43 -5.71
CA THR A 317 -13.68 -25.70 -4.48
C THR A 317 -13.15 -26.99 -3.84
N CYS A 318 -12.72 -26.87 -2.58
CA CYS A 318 -12.21 -27.96 -1.76
C CYS A 318 -13.19 -28.26 -0.63
N THR A 319 -13.28 -29.54 -0.27
CA THR A 319 -14.16 -30.00 0.83
C THR A 319 -13.41 -31.03 1.67
N GLU A 320 -13.53 -30.94 3.00
CA GLU A 320 -12.94 -31.91 3.94
C GLU A 320 -13.88 -32.13 5.12
N LEU A 321 -13.98 -33.36 5.59
CA LEU A 321 -14.73 -33.72 6.77
C LEU A 321 -13.77 -33.84 7.97
N VAL A 322 -14.10 -33.15 9.07
CA VAL A 322 -13.27 -33.12 10.28
C VAL A 322 -14.16 -33.33 11.52
N ALA A 323 -13.58 -33.83 12.59
CA ALA A 323 -14.33 -34.27 13.79
C ALA A 323 -14.96 -33.09 14.58
N THR A 324 -14.41 -31.86 14.49
CA THR A 324 -14.91 -30.75 15.32
C THR A 324 -15.10 -29.48 14.49
N GLU A 325 -16.09 -28.66 14.89
CA GLU A 325 -16.32 -27.34 14.30
C GLU A 325 -15.09 -26.47 14.35
N ALA A 326 -14.39 -26.47 15.47
CA ALA A 326 -13.15 -25.67 15.63
C ALA A 326 -12.04 -26.08 14.65
N ALA A 327 -11.94 -27.37 14.30
CA ALA A 327 -11.02 -27.86 13.28
C ALA A 327 -11.46 -27.41 11.88
N ALA A 328 -12.75 -27.54 11.56
CA ALA A 328 -13.32 -27.09 10.29
C ALA A 328 -13.12 -25.57 10.09
N VAL A 329 -13.42 -24.76 11.11
CA VAL A 329 -13.20 -23.31 11.08
C VAL A 329 -11.74 -22.97 10.84
N ARG A 330 -10.79 -23.64 11.51
CA ARG A 330 -9.35 -23.40 11.28
C ARG A 330 -8.91 -23.79 9.86
N LEU A 331 -9.43 -24.89 9.36
CA LEU A 331 -9.12 -25.38 8.01
C LEU A 331 -9.59 -24.38 6.94
N VAL A 332 -10.85 -23.96 7.00
CA VAL A 332 -11.41 -22.93 6.09
C VAL A 332 -10.65 -21.62 6.26
N ALA A 333 -10.42 -21.16 7.49
CA ALA A 333 -9.71 -19.91 7.77
C ALA A 333 -8.28 -19.91 7.22
N GLY A 334 -7.62 -21.07 7.18
CA GLY A 334 -6.27 -21.23 6.64
C GLY A 334 -6.22 -21.22 5.11
N ASN A 335 -7.14 -21.91 4.46
CA ASN A 335 -7.04 -22.28 3.05
C ASN A 335 -7.94 -21.45 2.11
N GLN A 336 -9.05 -20.88 2.59
CA GLN A 336 -9.94 -20.07 1.76
C GLN A 336 -9.18 -18.89 1.12
N ALA A 337 -9.22 -18.78 -0.19
CA ALA A 337 -8.66 -17.63 -0.90
C ALA A 337 -9.46 -16.34 -0.64
N GLY A 338 -8.78 -15.21 -0.62
CA GLY A 338 -9.42 -13.90 -0.46
C GLY A 338 -10.07 -13.71 0.93
N GLY A 339 -11.28 -13.18 0.95
CA GLY A 339 -12.04 -12.83 2.14
C GLY A 339 -11.87 -11.37 2.57
N LEU A 340 -12.76 -10.90 3.44
CA LEU A 340 -12.73 -9.56 4.03
C LEU A 340 -11.42 -9.36 4.79
N ARG A 341 -10.63 -8.35 4.43
CA ARG A 341 -9.40 -7.97 5.14
C ARG A 341 -9.76 -7.04 6.29
N PHE A 342 -8.96 -7.00 7.34
CA PHE A 342 -9.18 -6.03 8.43
C PHE A 342 -9.18 -4.58 7.93
N HIS A 343 -8.40 -4.28 6.90
CA HIS A 343 -8.37 -2.95 6.29
C HIS A 343 -9.66 -2.59 5.54
N ASP A 344 -10.43 -3.58 5.12
CA ASP A 344 -11.69 -3.36 4.42
C ASP A 344 -12.78 -2.80 5.36
N LEU A 345 -12.62 -2.93 6.70
CA LEU A 345 -13.44 -2.18 7.67
C LEU A 345 -13.32 -0.66 7.49
N ARG A 346 -12.11 -0.19 7.18
CA ARG A 346 -11.87 1.23 6.89
C ARG A 346 -12.49 1.63 5.54
N HIS A 347 -12.46 0.75 4.55
CA HIS A 347 -13.16 0.98 3.28
C HIS A 347 -14.67 1.02 3.52
N SER A 348 -15.22 0.09 4.30
CA SER A 348 -16.63 0.07 4.68
C SER A 348 -17.05 1.35 5.41
N TYR A 349 -16.25 1.82 6.37
CA TYR A 349 -16.50 3.08 7.08
C TYR A 349 -16.55 4.28 6.12
N ALA A 350 -15.59 4.40 5.21
CA ALA A 350 -15.58 5.47 4.23
C ALA A 350 -16.79 5.39 3.29
N THR A 351 -17.13 4.19 2.84
CA THR A 351 -18.30 3.90 2.03
C THR A 351 -19.60 4.33 2.72
N TRP A 352 -19.77 3.96 3.99
CA TRP A 352 -20.96 4.37 4.76
C TRP A 352 -21.10 5.88 4.89
N LEU A 353 -19.98 6.60 5.07
CA LEU A 353 -20.01 8.06 5.11
C LEU A 353 -20.42 8.67 3.77
N VAL A 354 -19.93 8.10 2.67
CA VAL A 354 -20.29 8.55 1.32
C VAL A 354 -21.76 8.26 1.01
N ASP A 355 -22.24 7.06 1.36
CA ASP A 355 -23.63 6.66 1.16
C ASP A 355 -24.60 7.54 1.99
N ASP A 356 -24.18 7.99 3.18
CA ASP A 356 -24.93 8.91 4.04
C ASP A 356 -24.80 10.39 3.60
N GLY A 357 -24.12 10.68 2.49
CA GLY A 357 -23.98 12.04 1.94
C GLY A 357 -22.99 12.94 2.66
N VAL A 358 -22.09 12.39 3.49
CA VAL A 358 -21.07 13.23 4.19
C VAL A 358 -20.12 13.84 3.15
N PRO A 359 -19.87 15.17 3.19
CA PRO A 359 -19.03 15.85 2.21
C PRO A 359 -17.62 15.28 2.07
N PRO A 360 -17.03 15.22 0.84
CA PRO A 360 -15.72 14.63 0.59
C PRO A 360 -14.59 15.17 1.45
N ASN A 361 -14.57 16.47 1.72
CA ASN A 361 -13.58 17.12 2.58
C ASN A 361 -13.66 16.64 4.03
N MET A 362 -14.85 16.36 4.54
CA MET A 362 -15.06 15.83 5.88
C MET A 362 -14.61 14.36 5.95
N VAL A 363 -14.96 13.54 4.95
CA VAL A 363 -14.47 12.15 4.83
C VAL A 363 -12.96 12.15 4.74
N GLN A 364 -12.34 12.98 3.90
CA GLN A 364 -10.89 13.09 3.80
C GLN A 364 -10.24 13.42 5.15
N ARG A 365 -10.78 14.37 5.88
CA ARG A 365 -10.28 14.83 7.18
C ARG A 365 -10.34 13.70 8.22
N VAL A 366 -11.49 13.06 8.38
CA VAL A 366 -11.71 11.99 9.35
C VAL A 366 -10.89 10.75 9.03
N MET A 367 -10.72 10.44 7.75
CA MET A 367 -9.90 9.34 7.27
C MET A 367 -8.38 9.64 7.36
N GLY A 368 -7.96 10.89 7.39
CA GLY A 368 -6.56 11.28 7.34
C GLY A 368 -5.89 10.84 6.02
N HIS A 369 -6.53 11.16 4.90
CA HIS A 369 -5.96 10.96 3.56
C HIS A 369 -5.11 12.18 3.19
N GLU A 370 -3.84 11.96 2.86
CA GLU A 370 -2.93 13.03 2.41
C GLU A 370 -3.33 13.61 1.05
N ARG A 371 -3.94 12.77 0.19
CA ARG A 371 -4.36 13.17 -1.16
C ARG A 371 -5.87 13.12 -1.26
N SER A 372 -6.46 14.20 -1.76
CA SER A 372 -7.89 14.30 -2.04
C SER A 372 -8.35 13.27 -3.07
N SER A 373 -7.49 12.92 -4.05
CA SER A 373 -7.79 11.91 -5.07
C SER A 373 -8.23 10.56 -4.47
N THR A 374 -7.62 10.13 -3.36
CA THR A 374 -8.00 8.87 -2.69
C THR A 374 -9.44 8.90 -2.16
N THR A 375 -9.92 10.07 -1.71
CA THR A 375 -11.31 10.23 -1.25
C THR A 375 -12.23 10.42 -2.44
N MET A 376 -11.82 11.21 -3.45
CA MET A 376 -12.61 11.42 -4.65
C MET A 376 -12.85 10.13 -5.45
N ASP A 377 -11.85 9.23 -5.51
CA ASP A 377 -12.00 7.90 -6.12
C ASP A 377 -13.16 7.09 -5.50
N LEU A 378 -13.44 7.26 -4.21
CA LEU A 378 -14.56 6.62 -3.52
C LEU A 378 -15.92 7.23 -3.95
N TYR A 379 -15.98 8.56 -4.03
CA TYR A 379 -17.20 9.27 -4.46
C TYR A 379 -17.53 8.96 -5.92
N THR A 380 -16.54 9.05 -6.83
CA THR A 380 -16.73 8.79 -8.26
C THR A 380 -17.26 7.39 -8.55
N ARG A 381 -16.91 6.41 -7.75
CA ARG A 381 -17.39 5.02 -7.91
C ARG A 381 -18.82 4.78 -7.42
N ARG A 382 -19.36 5.69 -6.59
CA ARG A 382 -20.66 5.49 -5.94
C ARG A 382 -21.73 6.50 -6.31
N THR A 383 -21.37 7.58 -6.99
CA THR A 383 -22.31 8.61 -7.44
C THR A 383 -23.03 8.28 -8.76
N ASP A 384 -23.07 7.01 -9.16
CA ASP A 384 -23.95 6.54 -10.24
C ASP A 384 -25.46 6.50 -9.80
N ASN A 385 -25.84 7.35 -8.88
CA ASN A 385 -27.21 7.46 -8.42
C ASN A 385 -27.89 8.58 -9.22
N ALA A 386 -28.41 8.22 -10.41
CA ALA A 386 -29.20 9.12 -11.26
C ALA A 386 -30.35 9.77 -10.48
N ASP A 387 -30.95 9.03 -9.56
CA ASP A 387 -32.05 9.51 -8.71
C ASP A 387 -31.62 10.71 -7.83
N ARG A 388 -30.43 10.70 -7.25
CA ARG A 388 -29.90 11.85 -6.48
C ARG A 388 -29.58 13.07 -7.33
N ILE A 389 -29.15 12.84 -8.57
CA ILE A 389 -28.90 13.93 -9.53
C ILE A 389 -30.24 14.54 -9.94
N LEU A 390 -31.25 13.72 -10.17
CA LEU A 390 -32.61 14.16 -10.49
C LEU A 390 -33.24 14.90 -9.29
N GLU A 391 -33.09 14.36 -8.08
CA GLU A 391 -33.58 15.01 -6.85
C GLU A 391 -32.94 16.38 -6.62
N ALA A 392 -31.64 16.53 -6.86
CA ALA A 392 -30.93 17.81 -6.77
C ALA A 392 -31.25 18.79 -7.91
N LEU A 393 -31.81 18.30 -9.01
CA LEU A 393 -32.23 19.11 -10.16
C LEU A 393 -33.74 19.41 -10.16
N THR A 394 -34.51 18.80 -9.25
CA THR A 394 -35.93 19.14 -9.05
C THR A 394 -35.98 20.43 -8.31
N ASP A 395 -36.29 21.53 -9.00
CA ASP A 395 -36.46 22.87 -8.42
C ASP A 395 -37.64 22.85 -7.46
N GLU A 396 -37.48 23.31 -6.23
CA GLU A 396 -38.55 23.51 -5.24
C GLU A 396 -39.47 24.71 -5.61
N GLY A 397 -39.45 25.13 -6.88
CA GLY A 397 -40.06 26.35 -7.38
C GLY A 397 -41.51 26.25 -7.91
N ASP A 398 -42.15 25.07 -7.92
CA ASP A 398 -43.49 24.92 -8.52
C ASP A 398 -44.66 24.72 -7.54
N GLU A 399 -44.48 25.05 -6.26
CA GLU A 399 -45.60 25.11 -5.27
C GLU A 399 -45.93 26.53 -4.89
N ASP A 400 -46.28 27.44 -5.82
CA ASP A 400 -47.10 28.59 -5.50
C ASP A 400 -47.73 29.21 -6.74
N SER A 401 -48.78 28.61 -7.27
CA SER A 401 -49.77 29.31 -8.09
C SER A 401 -51.11 28.54 -8.12
N GLY A 402 -51.84 28.67 -7.04
CA GLY A 402 -53.21 28.17 -6.92
C GLY A 402 -53.97 28.85 -5.80
N GLY A 403 -54.32 30.11 -5.98
CA GLY A 403 -55.15 30.85 -5.03
C GLY A 403 -55.91 31.98 -5.70
N ASP A 404 -57.13 31.66 -6.12
CA ASP A 404 -58.19 32.59 -6.56
C ASP A 404 -58.26 33.86 -5.70
N GLY A 405 -58.53 35.02 -6.36
CA GLY A 405 -58.89 36.24 -5.69
C GLY A 405 -59.28 37.34 -6.66
N ALA A 406 -60.55 37.33 -7.03
CA ALA A 406 -61.21 38.37 -7.81
C ALA A 406 -61.15 39.80 -7.18
N GLY A 407 -61.09 40.85 -8.01
CA GLY A 407 -61.73 42.08 -7.72
C GLY A 407 -60.93 43.36 -7.81
N GLU A 408 -61.34 44.15 -8.80
CA GLU A 408 -61.58 45.63 -8.83
C GLU A 408 -60.48 46.57 -9.36
N THR A 409 -60.79 47.08 -10.52
CA THR A 409 -60.75 48.44 -11.13
C THR A 409 -60.01 49.57 -10.43
N GLY A 410 -59.11 50.27 -11.20
CA GLY A 410 -58.63 51.59 -10.87
C GLY A 410 -57.64 52.20 -11.84
N GLU A 411 -58.12 53.11 -12.68
CA GLU A 411 -57.46 53.91 -13.72
C GLU A 411 -56.11 54.58 -13.35
N GLY A 412 -55.24 54.55 -14.34
CA GLY A 412 -54.13 55.38 -14.79
C GLY A 412 -53.64 56.63 -14.06
N PRO A 413 -52.61 57.39 -14.56
CA PRO A 413 -52.07 57.44 -15.91
C PRO A 413 -50.52 57.51 -15.99
N ALA A 414 -50.10 57.48 -17.23
CA ALA A 414 -48.87 57.56 -17.96
C ALA A 414 -47.67 58.40 -17.49
N GLY A 415 -46.46 57.87 -17.86
CA GLY A 415 -45.31 58.53 -18.45
C GLY A 415 -44.14 58.89 -17.53
N PRO A 416 -42.94 59.14 -18.07
CA PRO A 416 -42.37 58.71 -19.36
C PRO A 416 -41.01 57.99 -19.28
N VAL A 417 -40.66 57.39 -20.38
CA VAL A 417 -39.34 56.86 -20.82
C VAL A 417 -38.24 57.94 -20.80
N VAL A 418 -36.99 57.60 -20.55
CA VAL A 418 -35.81 57.87 -21.37
C VAL A 418 -34.55 57.19 -20.79
N PRO A 419 -33.58 56.80 -21.65
CA PRO A 419 -32.55 55.78 -21.47
C PRO A 419 -31.18 56.36 -21.14
N VAL A 420 -30.31 55.44 -20.68
CA VAL A 420 -28.95 55.24 -21.24
C VAL A 420 -28.44 53.89 -20.79
#